data_4347e54835ba09ee7fa64fdb67b945cc
#
_entry.id   4347e54835ba09ee7fa64fdb67b945cc
#
_cell.length_a   1.000
_cell.length_b   1.000
_cell.length_c   1.000
_cell.angle_alpha   90.00
_cell.angle_beta   90.00
_cell.angle_gamma   90.00
#
_symmetry.space_group_name_H-M   'P 1'
#
loop_
_entity.id
_entity.type
_entity.pdbx_description
1 polymer ?
#
loop_
_entity_poly.entity_id
_entity_poly.type
_entity_poly.pdbx_seq_one_letter_code
_entity_poly.pdbx_strand_id
1 'polypeptide(L)'
;KQHRIVLSNCGYIDPEKIEEYIARDGYMALGKALLEMTPEEVLEEVKRSGLRGRGGAGFPTGLKWEFARKASGDKKYVICNADEGDPGAFMDRSTLEGDPHSVIEGMAIGAYAIGADEGYIYCRAEYPLAIKRLKIAIAQAEEMGLLGDHIMGTNFSFHLHLKEGAGAFVCGEETALMASIEGRRGMPRPRPPFPAQQGLWGKPTNINNVETWANVPRIILNGADWFASMGTEKSKGTKIFALTGKITNTGLIEVPMGITIREIIYELGGGILNGKDFKAVQIGGPSGGCLTKEHLDLPIDYESLTAAGAIMGSGGLVVMDEDTCMVDVAKFFLEFTQRESCGKCVPCREGTKQMLLMLQKICNGEGTMDDLSKLEELAHMVKETSLCGLGQTAPNPVITTIRYFRDEYVAHIKDKRCPAKICPALIKYVVDPEKCRKCGLCARNCPVKCISGDRQTPYLINQEK
;
A
#
# COMPACT_ATOMS: atom_id res chain seq x y z
N LYS A 1 10.64 0.74 -20.10
CA LYS A 1 10.41 -0.35 -19.12
C LYS A 1 9.02 -0.34 -18.51
N GLN A 2 8.25 0.78 -18.56
CA GLN A 2 6.84 0.75 -18.19
C GLN A 2 6.08 -0.12 -19.18
N HIS A 3 5.15 -0.92 -18.64
CA HIS A 3 4.21 -1.72 -19.41
C HIS A 3 2.82 -1.53 -18.80
N ARG A 4 2.03 -0.61 -19.38
CA ARG A 4 0.72 -0.23 -18.84
C ARG A 4 -0.36 -1.17 -19.33
N ILE A 5 -0.92 -1.95 -18.43
CA ILE A 5 -2.08 -2.83 -18.63
C ILE A 5 -3.29 -2.22 -17.92
N VAL A 6 -3.21 -2.05 -16.63
CA VAL A 6 -4.26 -1.44 -15.80
C VAL A 6 -4.35 0.06 -16.05
N LEU A 7 -3.21 0.74 -16.13
CA LEU A 7 -3.14 2.19 -16.37
C LEU A 7 -3.24 2.56 -17.87
N SER A 8 -3.52 1.62 -18.77
CA SER A 8 -3.51 1.87 -20.22
C SER A 8 -4.51 2.94 -20.69
N ASN A 9 -5.62 3.09 -20.01
CA ASN A 9 -6.64 4.08 -20.30
C ASN A 9 -6.50 5.38 -19.49
N CYS A 10 -5.83 5.32 -18.34
CA CYS A 10 -5.70 6.47 -17.44
C CYS A 10 -4.97 7.64 -18.13
N GLY A 11 -5.65 8.77 -18.23
CA GLY A 11 -5.17 9.97 -18.91
C GLY A 11 -5.40 9.99 -20.43
N TYR A 12 -6.02 8.95 -21.01
CA TYR A 12 -6.31 8.86 -22.43
C TYR A 12 -7.81 8.84 -22.76
N ILE A 13 -8.65 8.47 -21.81
CA ILE A 13 -10.11 8.49 -21.94
C ILE A 13 -10.70 9.49 -20.94
N ASP A 14 -11.91 9.97 -21.27
CA ASP A 14 -12.77 10.64 -20.29
C ASP A 14 -13.49 9.56 -19.45
N PRO A 15 -13.13 9.39 -18.17
CA PRO A 15 -13.71 8.33 -17.35
C PRO A 15 -15.20 8.54 -17.01
N GLU A 16 -15.75 9.69 -17.33
CA GLU A 16 -17.18 10.00 -17.17
C GLU A 16 -17.99 9.65 -18.44
N LYS A 17 -17.35 9.03 -19.48
CA LYS A 17 -17.97 8.61 -20.73
C LYS A 17 -17.69 7.14 -21.04
N ILE A 18 -18.70 6.30 -20.88
CA ILE A 18 -18.58 4.86 -21.14
C ILE A 18 -18.19 4.55 -22.59
N GLU A 19 -18.61 5.39 -23.55
CA GLU A 19 -18.32 5.20 -24.97
C GLU A 19 -16.82 5.22 -25.26
N GLU A 20 -16.05 6.04 -24.52
CA GLU A 20 -14.59 6.10 -24.69
C GLU A 20 -13.91 4.84 -24.15
N TYR A 21 -14.46 4.23 -23.10
CA TYR A 21 -13.99 2.93 -22.61
C TYR A 21 -14.33 1.81 -23.61
N ILE A 22 -15.55 1.80 -24.14
CA ILE A 22 -16.01 0.82 -25.15
C ILE A 22 -15.18 0.94 -26.43
N ALA A 23 -14.85 2.16 -26.88
CA ALA A 23 -14.00 2.39 -28.05
C ALA A 23 -12.58 1.83 -27.92
N ARG A 24 -12.16 1.45 -26.71
CA ARG A 24 -10.88 0.82 -26.38
C ARG A 24 -11.04 -0.63 -25.92
N ASP A 25 -11.95 -1.34 -26.55
CA ASP A 25 -12.29 -2.75 -26.29
C ASP A 25 -12.95 -3.00 -24.91
N GLY A 26 -13.48 -1.95 -24.29
CA GLY A 26 -14.20 -2.06 -23.02
C GLY A 26 -15.44 -2.94 -23.14
N TYR A 27 -15.71 -3.74 -22.13
CA TYR A 27 -16.78 -4.74 -22.04
C TYR A 27 -16.73 -5.86 -23.09
N MET A 28 -15.74 -5.88 -23.99
CA MET A 28 -15.54 -7.02 -24.90
C MET A 28 -15.13 -8.28 -24.15
N ALA A 29 -14.35 -8.15 -23.09
CA ALA A 29 -13.97 -9.29 -22.24
C ALA A 29 -15.20 -9.88 -21.52
N LEU A 30 -16.09 -9.03 -21.01
CA LEU A 30 -17.37 -9.47 -20.43
C LEU A 30 -18.24 -10.18 -21.47
N GLY A 31 -18.35 -9.61 -22.67
CA GLY A 31 -19.06 -10.26 -23.79
C GLY A 31 -18.48 -11.63 -24.12
N LYS A 32 -17.17 -11.74 -24.27
CA LYS A 32 -16.50 -13.03 -24.49
C LYS A 32 -16.79 -14.03 -23.37
N ALA A 33 -16.67 -13.59 -22.10
CA ALA A 33 -16.94 -14.46 -20.95
C ALA A 33 -18.38 -14.99 -20.94
N LEU A 34 -19.37 -14.12 -21.21
CA LEU A 34 -20.80 -14.49 -21.13
C LEU A 34 -21.31 -15.27 -22.33
N LEU A 35 -20.77 -15.01 -23.53
CA LEU A 35 -21.29 -15.57 -24.78
C LEU A 35 -20.48 -16.74 -25.33
N GLU A 36 -19.20 -16.86 -24.96
CA GLU A 36 -18.27 -17.84 -25.52
C GLU A 36 -17.66 -18.78 -24.49
N MET A 37 -17.77 -18.47 -23.19
CA MET A 37 -17.11 -19.23 -22.13
C MET A 37 -18.10 -19.65 -21.04
N THR A 38 -17.85 -20.81 -20.44
CA THR A 38 -18.51 -21.21 -19.19
C THR A 38 -17.86 -20.53 -17.99
N PRO A 39 -18.56 -20.42 -16.85
CA PRO A 39 -17.94 -19.92 -15.60
C PRO A 39 -16.67 -20.64 -15.21
N GLU A 40 -16.60 -21.95 -15.43
CA GLU A 40 -15.44 -22.80 -15.16
C GLU A 40 -14.26 -22.46 -16.06
N GLU A 41 -14.51 -22.19 -17.34
CA GLU A 41 -13.46 -21.78 -18.30
C GLU A 41 -12.90 -20.40 -17.95
N VAL A 42 -13.75 -19.46 -17.53
CA VAL A 42 -13.30 -18.14 -17.04
C VAL A 42 -12.43 -18.28 -15.80
N LEU A 43 -12.86 -19.12 -14.85
CA LEU A 43 -12.09 -19.42 -13.65
C LEU A 43 -10.72 -20.03 -13.97
N GLU A 44 -10.68 -21.00 -14.88
CA GLU A 44 -9.45 -21.69 -15.28
C GLU A 44 -8.51 -20.72 -16.02
N GLU A 45 -9.03 -19.84 -16.86
CA GLU A 45 -8.24 -18.82 -17.55
C GLU A 45 -7.54 -17.88 -16.54
N VAL A 46 -8.24 -17.43 -15.50
CA VAL A 46 -7.64 -16.62 -14.43
C VAL A 46 -6.62 -17.41 -13.60
N LYS A 47 -6.86 -18.70 -13.34
CA LYS A 47 -5.88 -19.58 -12.68
C LYS A 47 -4.60 -19.71 -13.51
N ARG A 48 -4.73 -20.07 -14.80
CA ARG A 48 -3.60 -20.24 -15.72
C ARG A 48 -2.78 -18.95 -15.90
N SER A 49 -3.43 -17.79 -15.83
CA SER A 49 -2.73 -16.51 -15.93
C SER A 49 -1.70 -16.29 -14.81
N GLY A 50 -1.86 -16.98 -13.69
CA GLY A 50 -1.03 -16.79 -12.51
C GLY A 50 -1.23 -15.44 -11.81
N LEU A 51 -2.36 -14.77 -12.08
CA LEU A 51 -2.70 -13.50 -11.40
C LEU A 51 -2.78 -13.73 -9.89
N ARG A 52 -1.99 -12.95 -9.15
CA ARG A 52 -2.01 -12.90 -7.69
C ARG A 52 -2.63 -11.59 -7.23
N GLY A 53 -3.25 -11.60 -6.06
CA GLY A 53 -3.87 -10.40 -5.47
C GLY A 53 -2.89 -9.22 -5.37
N ARG A 54 -3.30 -8.06 -5.85
CA ARG A 54 -2.50 -6.82 -5.90
C ARG A 54 -2.64 -5.94 -4.65
N GLY A 55 -3.48 -6.35 -3.70
CA GLY A 55 -3.70 -5.62 -2.44
C GLY A 55 -2.65 -5.84 -1.36
N GLY A 56 -1.62 -6.66 -1.60
CA GLY A 56 -0.49 -6.80 -0.68
C GLY A 56 -0.01 -8.21 -0.39
N ALA A 57 -0.89 -9.13 -0.03
CA ALA A 57 -0.53 -10.49 0.36
C ALA A 57 -0.19 -11.42 -0.82
N GLY A 58 -0.58 -11.08 -2.03
CA GLY A 58 -0.24 -11.85 -3.22
C GLY A 58 -0.85 -13.25 -3.28
N PHE A 59 -2.01 -13.49 -2.68
CA PHE A 59 -2.67 -14.79 -2.77
C PHE A 59 -3.16 -15.05 -4.21
N PRO A 60 -3.05 -16.29 -4.75
CA PRO A 60 -3.49 -16.61 -6.10
C PRO A 60 -4.98 -16.33 -6.31
N THR A 61 -5.29 -15.43 -7.26
CA THR A 61 -6.66 -14.92 -7.48
C THR A 61 -7.61 -16.03 -7.92
N GLY A 62 -7.22 -16.86 -8.89
CA GLY A 62 -8.07 -17.94 -9.38
C GLY A 62 -8.36 -18.99 -8.31
N LEU A 63 -7.41 -19.29 -7.44
CA LEU A 63 -7.63 -20.20 -6.31
C LEU A 63 -8.62 -19.62 -5.29
N LYS A 64 -8.53 -18.33 -5.03
CA LYS A 64 -9.47 -17.62 -4.14
C LYS A 64 -10.90 -17.65 -4.71
N TRP A 65 -11.04 -17.47 -6.01
CA TRP A 65 -12.33 -17.57 -6.71
C TRP A 65 -12.88 -19.00 -6.68
N GLU A 66 -12.02 -20.01 -6.87
CA GLU A 66 -12.40 -21.42 -6.80
C GLU A 66 -12.97 -21.79 -5.43
N PHE A 67 -12.37 -21.33 -4.34
CA PHE A 67 -12.88 -21.56 -3.00
C PHE A 67 -14.28 -20.95 -2.81
N ALA A 68 -14.49 -19.73 -3.27
CA ALA A 68 -15.80 -19.07 -3.20
C ALA A 68 -16.83 -19.79 -4.10
N ARG A 69 -16.43 -20.23 -5.31
CA ARG A 69 -17.28 -20.97 -6.22
C ARG A 69 -17.73 -22.30 -5.64
N LYS A 70 -16.81 -23.07 -5.06
CA LYS A 70 -17.08 -24.40 -4.46
C LYS A 70 -17.84 -24.32 -3.14
N ALA A 71 -17.85 -23.18 -2.47
CA ALA A 71 -18.57 -23.02 -1.22
C ALA A 71 -20.08 -23.18 -1.45
N SER A 72 -20.74 -23.96 -0.57
CA SER A 72 -22.19 -24.14 -0.59
C SER A 72 -22.91 -22.88 -0.10
N GLY A 73 -24.03 -22.56 -0.70
CA GLY A 73 -24.87 -21.41 -0.33
C GLY A 73 -25.81 -21.02 -1.43
N ASP A 74 -26.92 -20.40 -1.06
CA ASP A 74 -27.96 -19.87 -1.93
C ASP A 74 -27.61 -18.51 -2.56
N LYS A 75 -26.69 -17.80 -1.91
CA LYS A 75 -26.22 -16.45 -2.29
C LYS A 75 -24.71 -16.36 -2.15
N LYS A 76 -24.06 -15.66 -3.07
CA LYS A 76 -22.63 -15.34 -2.99
C LYS A 76 -22.42 -13.87 -3.31
N TYR A 77 -21.34 -13.32 -2.76
CA TYR A 77 -20.97 -11.92 -2.95
C TYR A 77 -19.56 -11.77 -3.51
N VAL A 78 -19.36 -10.73 -4.31
CA VAL A 78 -18.03 -10.26 -4.70
C VAL A 78 -17.82 -8.84 -4.19
N ILE A 79 -16.62 -8.55 -3.70
CA ILE A 79 -16.29 -7.24 -3.17
C ILE A 79 -15.00 -6.72 -3.82
N CYS A 80 -15.03 -5.46 -4.21
CA CYS A 80 -13.84 -4.70 -4.55
C CYS A 80 -13.39 -3.95 -3.29
N ASN A 81 -12.20 -4.29 -2.82
CA ASN A 81 -11.53 -3.56 -1.76
C ASN A 81 -10.83 -2.33 -2.36
N ALA A 82 -11.43 -1.17 -2.19
CA ALA A 82 -10.91 0.14 -2.57
C ALA A 82 -10.59 1.00 -1.33
N ASP A 83 -10.28 0.35 -0.20
CA ASP A 83 -9.83 0.99 1.03
C ASP A 83 -8.30 1.15 1.03
N GLU A 84 -7.78 1.99 0.16
CA GLU A 84 -6.36 2.29 0.01
C GLU A 84 -5.92 3.30 1.08
N GLY A 85 -5.38 2.80 2.19
CA GLY A 85 -5.06 3.62 3.36
C GLY A 85 -3.58 3.88 3.59
N ASP A 86 -2.68 3.23 2.86
CA ASP A 86 -1.22 3.36 3.02
C ASP A 86 -0.74 4.79 2.75
N PRO A 87 0.05 5.41 3.64
CA PRO A 87 0.67 6.71 3.38
C PRO A 87 1.52 6.69 2.10
N GLY A 88 1.20 7.57 1.16
CA GLY A 88 1.90 7.68 -0.13
C GLY A 88 1.39 6.73 -1.23
N ALA A 89 0.40 5.89 -0.95
CA ALA A 89 -0.23 5.03 -1.94
C ALA A 89 -1.45 5.72 -2.58
N PHE A 90 -1.56 5.69 -3.92
CA PHE A 90 -2.67 6.25 -4.68
C PHE A 90 -2.92 5.50 -6.01
N MET A 91 -2.54 4.23 -6.09
CA MET A 91 -2.70 3.38 -7.26
C MET A 91 -4.17 3.08 -7.53
N ASP A 92 -4.88 2.61 -6.50
CA ASP A 92 -6.29 2.24 -6.60
C ASP A 92 -7.15 3.47 -6.85
N ARG A 93 -6.86 4.57 -6.14
CA ARG A 93 -7.48 5.87 -6.38
C ARG A 93 -7.37 6.29 -7.85
N SER A 94 -6.16 6.26 -8.40
CA SER A 94 -5.91 6.70 -9.77
C SER A 94 -6.59 5.79 -10.81
N THR A 95 -6.65 4.49 -10.56
CA THR A 95 -7.36 3.55 -11.40
C THR A 95 -8.87 3.84 -11.39
N LEU A 96 -9.46 4.02 -10.21
CA LEU A 96 -10.89 4.34 -10.09
C LEU A 96 -11.25 5.72 -10.66
N GLU A 97 -10.36 6.69 -10.55
CA GLU A 97 -10.54 8.02 -11.13
C GLU A 97 -10.30 8.04 -12.64
N GLY A 98 -9.41 7.22 -13.17
CA GLY A 98 -8.99 7.23 -14.57
C GLY A 98 -9.69 6.22 -15.47
N ASP A 99 -10.09 5.07 -14.91
CA ASP A 99 -10.72 3.98 -15.65
C ASP A 99 -11.61 3.11 -14.73
N PRO A 100 -12.73 3.66 -14.20
CA PRO A 100 -13.61 2.91 -13.30
C PRO A 100 -14.26 1.71 -13.96
N HIS A 101 -14.49 1.76 -15.27
CA HIS A 101 -15.16 0.68 -16.02
C HIS A 101 -14.33 -0.60 -16.08
N SER A 102 -12.98 -0.53 -16.08
CA SER A 102 -12.14 -1.72 -16.06
C SER A 102 -12.32 -2.54 -14.77
N VAL A 103 -12.56 -1.87 -13.66
CA VAL A 103 -12.84 -2.50 -12.36
C VAL A 103 -14.25 -3.11 -12.36
N ILE A 104 -15.24 -2.38 -12.85
CA ILE A 104 -16.65 -2.85 -12.96
C ILE A 104 -16.74 -4.08 -13.87
N GLU A 105 -16.11 -4.04 -15.03
CA GLU A 105 -16.05 -5.17 -15.96
C GLU A 105 -15.37 -6.39 -15.31
N GLY A 106 -14.23 -6.18 -14.65
CA GLY A 106 -13.52 -7.25 -13.94
C GLY A 106 -14.36 -7.89 -12.84
N MET A 107 -15.11 -7.09 -12.09
CA MET A 107 -16.01 -7.59 -11.05
C MET A 107 -17.18 -8.39 -11.64
N ALA A 108 -17.77 -7.95 -12.75
CA ALA A 108 -18.85 -8.68 -13.43
C ALA A 108 -18.36 -10.04 -13.96
N ILE A 109 -17.18 -10.08 -14.58
CA ILE A 109 -16.53 -11.34 -15.02
C ILE A 109 -16.28 -12.28 -13.83
N GLY A 110 -15.73 -11.75 -12.74
CA GLY A 110 -15.47 -12.54 -11.53
C GLY A 110 -16.75 -13.04 -10.86
N ALA A 111 -17.79 -12.22 -10.83
CA ALA A 111 -19.11 -12.62 -10.32
C ALA A 111 -19.69 -13.77 -11.14
N TYR A 112 -19.60 -13.72 -12.48
CA TYR A 112 -19.99 -14.81 -13.36
C TYR A 112 -19.21 -16.09 -13.06
N ALA A 113 -17.90 -16.01 -12.97
CA ALA A 113 -17.04 -17.16 -12.68
C ALA A 113 -17.32 -17.81 -11.31
N ILE A 114 -17.61 -16.99 -10.29
CA ILE A 114 -17.84 -17.44 -8.90
C ILE A 114 -19.28 -17.93 -8.69
N GLY A 115 -20.23 -17.42 -9.49
CA GLY A 115 -21.66 -17.63 -9.33
C GLY A 115 -22.29 -16.66 -8.32
N ALA A 116 -21.80 -15.41 -8.29
CA ALA A 116 -22.37 -14.33 -7.51
C ALA A 116 -23.26 -13.45 -8.40
N ASP A 117 -24.31 -12.91 -7.83
CA ASP A 117 -25.27 -12.01 -8.50
C ASP A 117 -25.29 -10.61 -7.88
N GLU A 118 -24.49 -10.39 -6.85
CA GLU A 118 -24.40 -9.12 -6.13
C GLU A 118 -22.98 -8.80 -5.69
N GLY A 119 -22.61 -7.54 -5.77
CA GLY A 119 -21.28 -7.07 -5.38
C GLY A 119 -21.26 -5.69 -4.77
N TYR A 120 -20.14 -5.38 -4.11
CA TYR A 120 -19.89 -4.11 -3.45
C TYR A 120 -18.53 -3.57 -3.81
N ILE A 121 -18.44 -2.28 -4.15
CA ILE A 121 -17.19 -1.54 -4.15
C ILE A 121 -17.12 -0.78 -2.82
N TYR A 122 -16.17 -1.14 -1.96
CA TYR A 122 -15.92 -0.44 -0.71
C TYR A 122 -14.83 0.59 -0.93
N CYS A 123 -15.22 1.87 -1.08
CA CYS A 123 -14.33 2.98 -1.38
C CYS A 123 -14.26 3.94 -0.19
N ARG A 124 -13.06 4.44 0.11
CA ARG A 124 -12.86 5.44 1.17
C ARG A 124 -13.60 6.75 0.85
N ALA A 125 -14.24 7.35 1.86
CA ALA A 125 -14.88 8.66 1.74
C ALA A 125 -13.90 9.79 1.38
N GLU A 126 -12.61 9.62 1.66
CA GLU A 126 -11.54 10.56 1.30
C GLU A 126 -11.21 10.58 -0.20
N TYR A 127 -11.84 9.72 -1.00
CA TYR A 127 -11.71 9.70 -2.45
C TYR A 127 -12.98 10.20 -3.17
N PRO A 128 -13.38 11.47 -2.96
CA PRO A 128 -14.67 11.97 -3.48
C PRO A 128 -14.77 11.94 -5.00
N LEU A 129 -13.66 12.12 -5.74
CA LEU A 129 -13.66 12.05 -7.19
C LEU A 129 -13.83 10.61 -7.68
N ALA A 130 -13.16 9.64 -7.05
CA ALA A 130 -13.35 8.22 -7.37
C ALA A 130 -14.80 7.80 -7.11
N ILE A 131 -15.38 8.20 -5.97
CA ILE A 131 -16.78 7.94 -5.61
C ILE A 131 -17.73 8.54 -6.67
N LYS A 132 -17.51 9.80 -7.07
CA LYS A 132 -18.31 10.44 -8.13
C LYS A 132 -18.26 9.65 -9.42
N ARG A 133 -17.06 9.31 -9.91
CA ARG A 133 -16.86 8.60 -11.17
C ARG A 133 -17.39 7.17 -11.11
N LEU A 134 -17.27 6.47 -10.00
CA LEU A 134 -17.89 5.16 -9.80
C LEU A 134 -19.43 5.22 -9.89
N LYS A 135 -20.07 6.23 -9.26
CA LYS A 135 -21.52 6.41 -9.36
C LYS A 135 -21.98 6.63 -10.81
N ILE A 136 -21.23 7.46 -11.56
CA ILE A 136 -21.51 7.70 -12.99
C ILE A 136 -21.32 6.40 -13.79
N ALA A 137 -20.20 5.71 -13.60
CA ALA A 137 -19.86 4.50 -14.36
C ALA A 137 -20.84 3.35 -14.09
N ILE A 138 -21.26 3.14 -12.85
CA ILE A 138 -22.27 2.13 -12.50
C ILE A 138 -23.59 2.45 -13.21
N ALA A 139 -24.08 3.70 -13.12
CA ALA A 139 -25.32 4.11 -13.76
C ALA A 139 -25.27 3.93 -15.30
N GLN A 140 -24.15 4.31 -15.93
CA GLN A 140 -23.96 4.11 -17.38
C GLN A 140 -23.92 2.63 -17.76
N ALA A 141 -23.28 1.79 -16.98
CA ALA A 141 -23.21 0.35 -17.21
C ALA A 141 -24.60 -0.31 -17.06
N GLU A 142 -25.40 0.13 -16.08
CA GLU A 142 -26.79 -0.33 -15.90
C GLU A 142 -27.67 0.10 -17.08
N GLU A 143 -27.60 1.36 -17.51
CA GLU A 143 -28.36 1.89 -18.64
C GLU A 143 -28.07 1.14 -19.95
N MET A 144 -26.82 0.72 -20.15
CA MET A 144 -26.41 -0.05 -21.34
C MET A 144 -26.62 -1.57 -21.20
N GLY A 145 -27.22 -2.06 -20.13
CA GLY A 145 -27.43 -3.51 -19.90
C GLY A 145 -26.14 -4.30 -19.67
N LEU A 146 -25.10 -3.64 -19.15
CA LEU A 146 -23.81 -4.23 -18.81
C LEU A 146 -23.71 -4.55 -17.30
N LEU A 147 -24.64 -4.07 -16.52
CA LEU A 147 -24.94 -4.41 -15.14
C LEU A 147 -26.46 -4.58 -14.95
N GLY A 148 -26.88 -5.15 -13.84
CA GLY A 148 -28.29 -5.37 -13.50
C GLY A 148 -28.77 -6.74 -13.95
N ASP A 149 -30.02 -6.79 -14.41
CA ASP A 149 -30.65 -8.04 -14.84
C ASP A 149 -30.32 -8.39 -16.30
N HIS A 150 -30.17 -9.68 -16.59
CA HIS A 150 -30.00 -10.22 -17.95
C HIS A 150 -28.92 -9.51 -18.78
N ILE A 151 -27.73 -9.39 -18.20
CA ILE A 151 -26.60 -8.68 -18.83
C ILE A 151 -26.36 -9.21 -20.25
N MET A 152 -26.29 -8.29 -21.24
CA MET A 152 -26.14 -8.61 -22.68
C MET A 152 -27.15 -9.61 -23.19
N GLY A 153 -28.37 -9.66 -22.60
CA GLY A 153 -29.44 -10.59 -22.99
C GLY A 153 -29.23 -12.03 -22.54
N THR A 154 -28.27 -12.30 -21.67
CA THR A 154 -28.01 -13.63 -21.09
C THR A 154 -28.85 -13.89 -19.84
N ASN A 155 -28.74 -15.07 -19.26
CA ASN A 155 -29.37 -15.38 -17.95
C ASN A 155 -28.54 -14.89 -16.76
N PHE A 156 -27.41 -14.22 -16.98
CA PHE A 156 -26.56 -13.70 -15.93
C PHE A 156 -27.04 -12.31 -15.48
N SER A 157 -27.20 -12.14 -14.18
CA SER A 157 -27.54 -10.86 -13.55
C SER A 157 -26.49 -10.52 -12.50
N PHE A 158 -26.10 -9.26 -12.41
CA PHE A 158 -25.15 -8.79 -11.43
C PHE A 158 -25.44 -7.35 -11.01
N HIS A 159 -25.76 -7.18 -9.74
CA HIS A 159 -26.07 -5.89 -9.14
C HIS A 159 -24.86 -5.37 -8.33
N LEU A 160 -24.38 -4.17 -8.66
CA LEU A 160 -23.19 -3.60 -8.07
C LEU A 160 -23.54 -2.36 -7.24
N HIS A 161 -23.12 -2.37 -5.97
CA HIS A 161 -23.37 -1.30 -5.03
C HIS A 161 -22.06 -0.61 -4.63
N LEU A 162 -22.13 0.70 -4.43
CA LEU A 162 -21.04 1.49 -3.89
C LEU A 162 -21.25 1.72 -2.39
N LYS A 163 -20.30 1.30 -1.57
CA LYS A 163 -20.26 1.55 -0.13
C LYS A 163 -19.12 2.51 0.21
N GLU A 164 -19.46 3.64 0.80
CA GLU A 164 -18.48 4.62 1.26
C GLU A 164 -17.97 4.23 2.66
N GLY A 165 -16.67 4.04 2.78
CA GLY A 165 -16.00 3.74 4.05
C GLY A 165 -15.62 5.01 4.79
N ALA A 166 -15.56 4.95 6.12
CA ALA A 166 -15.19 6.09 6.97
C ALA A 166 -13.67 6.33 7.08
N GLY A 167 -12.87 5.76 6.19
CA GLY A 167 -11.42 6.00 6.08
C GLY A 167 -10.53 5.30 7.10
N ALA A 168 -11.03 4.31 7.81
CA ALA A 168 -10.22 3.53 8.74
C ALA A 168 -9.35 2.51 8.00
N PHE A 169 -8.03 2.63 8.11
CA PHE A 169 -7.05 1.72 7.47
C PHE A 169 -7.30 0.23 7.79
N VAL A 170 -7.76 -0.07 9.01
CA VAL A 170 -8.10 -1.44 9.41
C VAL A 170 -9.23 -2.04 8.56
N CYS A 171 -10.07 -1.22 7.92
CA CYS A 171 -11.13 -1.69 7.02
C CYS A 171 -10.59 -2.21 5.68
N GLY A 172 -9.30 -2.07 5.39
CA GLY A 172 -8.62 -2.80 4.31
C GLY A 172 -8.48 -4.31 4.61
N GLU A 173 -8.56 -4.73 5.87
CA GLU A 173 -8.61 -6.15 6.23
C GLU A 173 -9.99 -6.73 5.89
N GLU A 174 -10.02 -7.90 5.24
CA GLU A 174 -11.23 -8.48 4.63
C GLU A 174 -12.42 -8.59 5.59
N THR A 175 -12.19 -9.05 6.82
CA THR A 175 -13.28 -9.28 7.79
C THR A 175 -13.74 -7.98 8.43
N ALA A 176 -12.87 -7.00 8.60
CA ALA A 176 -13.22 -5.66 9.06
C ALA A 176 -14.02 -4.89 7.99
N LEU A 177 -13.62 -5.02 6.72
CA LEU A 177 -14.33 -4.43 5.59
C LEU A 177 -15.76 -4.96 5.49
N MET A 178 -15.96 -6.29 5.58
CA MET A 178 -17.29 -6.88 5.58
C MET A 178 -18.14 -6.41 6.77
N ALA A 179 -17.57 -6.36 7.98
CA ALA A 179 -18.26 -5.84 9.14
C ALA A 179 -18.73 -4.38 8.93
N SER A 180 -17.92 -3.56 8.28
CA SER A 180 -18.27 -2.18 7.93
C SER A 180 -19.41 -2.10 6.90
N ILE A 181 -19.40 -2.95 5.85
CA ILE A 181 -20.52 -3.04 4.90
C ILE A 181 -21.82 -3.41 5.63
N GLU A 182 -21.74 -4.35 6.55
CA GLU A 182 -22.88 -4.82 7.36
C GLU A 182 -23.38 -3.78 8.38
N GLY A 183 -22.78 -2.58 8.45
CA GLY A 183 -23.14 -1.53 9.41
C GLY A 183 -22.62 -1.77 10.81
N ARG A 184 -21.73 -2.72 11.00
CA ARG A 184 -21.05 -3.00 12.25
C ARG A 184 -19.70 -2.28 12.32
N ARG A 185 -19.13 -2.17 13.51
CA ARG A 185 -17.80 -1.61 13.70
C ARG A 185 -16.77 -2.42 12.90
N GLY A 186 -15.92 -1.75 12.11
CA GLY A 186 -14.87 -2.34 11.28
C GLY A 186 -13.76 -2.96 12.13
N MET A 187 -14.02 -4.10 12.70
CA MET A 187 -13.05 -4.86 13.50
C MET A 187 -12.84 -6.23 12.88
N PRO A 188 -11.58 -6.68 12.75
CA PRO A 188 -11.25 -8.01 12.26
C PRO A 188 -11.80 -9.12 13.17
N ARG A 189 -12.07 -10.27 12.56
CA ARG A 189 -12.37 -11.52 13.27
C ARG A 189 -11.32 -12.60 12.96
N PRO A 190 -11.18 -13.60 13.85
CA PRO A 190 -10.32 -14.76 13.55
C PRO A 190 -10.79 -15.52 12.30
N ARG A 191 -9.84 -16.14 11.63
CA ARG A 191 -10.06 -17.09 10.53
C ARG A 191 -9.47 -18.44 10.94
N PRO A 192 -10.08 -19.60 10.71
CA PRO A 192 -11.35 -19.83 10.03
C PRO A 192 -12.59 -19.38 10.87
N PRO A 193 -13.80 -19.24 10.24
CA PRO A 193 -14.08 -19.47 8.83
C PRO A 193 -13.54 -18.34 7.94
N PHE A 194 -13.07 -18.74 6.75
CA PHE A 194 -12.60 -17.77 5.73
C PHE A 194 -13.78 -17.10 5.02
N PRO A 195 -13.60 -15.88 4.44
CA PRO A 195 -14.66 -15.19 3.72
C PRO A 195 -15.31 -16.02 2.60
N ALA A 196 -14.53 -16.85 1.91
CA ALA A 196 -15.04 -17.76 0.88
C ALA A 196 -16.05 -18.78 1.41
N GLN A 197 -16.02 -19.09 2.71
CA GLN A 197 -16.96 -20.00 3.38
C GLN A 197 -18.08 -19.23 4.07
N GLN A 198 -17.72 -18.21 4.84
CA GLN A 198 -18.65 -17.40 5.64
C GLN A 198 -18.16 -15.94 5.68
N GLY A 199 -18.59 -15.17 4.71
CA GLY A 199 -18.25 -13.76 4.53
C GLY A 199 -19.40 -12.82 4.87
N LEU A 200 -19.74 -11.93 3.92
CA LEU A 200 -20.74 -10.89 4.05
C LEU A 200 -22.13 -11.51 4.37
N TRP A 201 -22.75 -11.04 5.45
CA TRP A 201 -24.02 -11.60 6.02
C TRP A 201 -24.01 -13.12 6.17
N GLY A 202 -22.81 -13.70 6.46
CA GLY A 202 -22.65 -15.12 6.63
C GLY A 202 -22.62 -15.94 5.34
N LYS A 203 -22.60 -15.30 4.17
CA LYS A 203 -22.60 -15.95 2.86
C LYS A 203 -21.19 -16.05 2.28
N PRO A 204 -20.91 -17.02 1.39
CA PRO A 204 -19.64 -17.09 0.66
C PRO A 204 -19.34 -15.79 -0.05
N THR A 205 -18.12 -15.26 0.16
CA THR A 205 -17.74 -13.95 -0.36
C THR A 205 -16.30 -13.97 -0.88
N ASN A 206 -16.09 -13.43 -2.07
CA ASN A 206 -14.76 -13.18 -2.60
C ASN A 206 -14.43 -11.69 -2.55
N ILE A 207 -13.26 -11.35 -2.03
CA ILE A 207 -12.78 -9.97 -1.92
C ILE A 207 -11.48 -9.85 -2.69
N ASN A 208 -11.41 -8.94 -3.64
CA ASN A 208 -10.18 -8.58 -4.35
C ASN A 208 -9.97 -7.07 -4.37
N ASN A 209 -8.71 -6.65 -4.45
CA ASN A 209 -8.30 -5.27 -4.58
C ASN A 209 -8.64 -4.69 -5.97
N VAL A 210 -8.68 -3.38 -6.11
CA VAL A 210 -8.97 -2.62 -7.34
C VAL A 210 -8.07 -3.05 -8.51
N GLU A 211 -6.75 -3.04 -8.32
CA GLU A 211 -5.79 -3.40 -9.36
C GLU A 211 -5.96 -4.87 -9.79
N THR A 212 -6.33 -5.75 -8.86
CA THR A 212 -6.62 -7.16 -9.17
C THR A 212 -7.81 -7.27 -10.10
N TRP A 213 -8.92 -6.59 -9.80
CA TRP A 213 -10.11 -6.60 -10.65
C TRP A 213 -9.84 -6.01 -12.04
N ALA A 214 -9.09 -4.89 -12.11
CA ALA A 214 -8.77 -4.21 -13.36
C ALA A 214 -7.88 -5.02 -14.31
N ASN A 215 -7.14 -6.03 -13.81
CA ASN A 215 -6.39 -6.96 -14.65
C ASN A 215 -7.27 -8.01 -15.35
N VAL A 216 -8.41 -8.37 -14.76
CA VAL A 216 -9.26 -9.48 -15.24
C VAL A 216 -9.73 -9.30 -16.68
N PRO A 217 -10.28 -8.14 -17.10
CA PRO A 217 -10.71 -7.97 -18.49
C PRO A 217 -9.59 -8.19 -19.49
N ARG A 218 -8.38 -7.71 -19.20
CA ARG A 218 -7.22 -7.86 -20.08
C ARG A 218 -6.76 -9.32 -20.19
N ILE A 219 -6.86 -10.09 -19.11
CA ILE A 219 -6.56 -11.53 -19.12
C ILE A 219 -7.56 -12.29 -19.98
N ILE A 220 -8.85 -12.04 -19.82
CA ILE A 220 -9.89 -12.73 -20.60
C ILE A 220 -9.80 -12.37 -22.09
N LEU A 221 -9.51 -11.12 -22.40
CA LEU A 221 -9.42 -10.65 -23.77
C LEU A 221 -8.18 -11.20 -24.49
N ASN A 222 -7.01 -11.13 -23.88
CA ASN A 222 -5.72 -11.46 -24.50
C ASN A 222 -5.24 -12.89 -24.21
N GLY A 223 -5.83 -13.56 -23.21
CA GLY A 223 -5.49 -14.92 -22.81
C GLY A 223 -4.53 -15.00 -21.64
N ALA A 224 -4.63 -16.12 -20.92
CA ALA A 224 -3.80 -16.40 -19.73
C ALA A 224 -2.31 -16.42 -20.05
N ASP A 225 -1.92 -17.05 -21.16
CA ASP A 225 -0.50 -17.18 -21.54
C ASP A 225 0.14 -15.83 -21.86
N TRP A 226 -0.64 -14.89 -22.44
CA TRP A 226 -0.19 -13.52 -22.64
C TRP A 226 0.18 -12.85 -21.33
N PHE A 227 -0.68 -12.92 -20.31
CA PHE A 227 -0.41 -12.34 -19.00
C PHE A 227 0.74 -13.05 -18.28
N ALA A 228 0.77 -14.38 -18.35
CA ALA A 228 1.80 -15.21 -17.75
C ALA A 228 3.18 -15.05 -18.40
N SER A 229 3.25 -14.52 -19.63
CA SER A 229 4.53 -14.22 -20.30
C SER A 229 5.29 -13.06 -19.67
N MET A 230 4.62 -12.25 -18.85
CA MET A 230 5.21 -11.12 -18.11
C MET A 230 5.49 -11.53 -16.66
N GLY A 231 6.53 -10.94 -16.09
CA GLY A 231 6.89 -11.15 -14.69
C GLY A 231 7.89 -12.27 -14.47
N THR A 232 7.92 -12.79 -13.24
CA THR A 232 8.80 -13.91 -12.84
C THR A 232 8.06 -15.24 -12.91
N GLU A 233 8.74 -16.35 -12.61
CA GLU A 233 8.14 -17.67 -12.62
C GLU A 233 6.90 -17.78 -11.70
N LYS A 234 6.96 -17.16 -10.50
CA LYS A 234 5.91 -17.24 -9.48
C LYS A 234 5.08 -15.98 -9.34
N SER A 235 5.55 -14.83 -9.86
CA SER A 235 4.88 -13.54 -9.78
C SER A 235 4.64 -13.02 -11.19
N LYS A 236 3.47 -13.35 -11.75
CA LYS A 236 3.10 -13.06 -13.14
C LYS A 236 2.49 -11.66 -13.29
N GLY A 237 2.60 -11.12 -14.52
CA GLY A 237 1.96 -9.89 -14.93
C GLY A 237 2.73 -8.64 -14.50
N THR A 238 2.00 -7.54 -14.41
CA THR A 238 2.50 -6.23 -14.01
C THR A 238 2.09 -5.86 -12.59
N LYS A 239 2.73 -4.83 -12.05
CA LYS A 239 2.36 -4.19 -10.78
C LYS A 239 2.45 -2.68 -10.91
N ILE A 240 1.46 -1.99 -10.36
CA ILE A 240 1.49 -0.54 -10.23
C ILE A 240 2.21 -0.17 -8.94
N PHE A 241 3.13 0.80 -9.01
CA PHE A 241 3.80 1.39 -7.86
C PHE A 241 3.54 2.90 -7.80
N ALA A 242 3.26 3.38 -6.58
CA ALA A 242 3.30 4.80 -6.25
C ALA A 242 4.73 5.15 -5.81
N LEU A 243 5.45 5.83 -6.69
CA LEU A 243 6.83 6.23 -6.48
C LEU A 243 6.86 7.61 -5.82
N THR A 244 7.33 7.67 -4.58
CA THR A 244 7.30 8.88 -3.74
C THR A 244 8.60 9.04 -2.93
N GLY A 245 8.69 10.13 -2.16
CA GLY A 245 9.82 10.40 -1.28
C GLY A 245 10.92 11.22 -1.95
N LYS A 246 12.18 10.88 -1.71
CA LYS A 246 13.37 11.62 -2.15
C LYS A 246 13.84 11.20 -3.55
N ILE A 247 12.93 11.21 -4.51
CA ILE A 247 13.17 10.80 -5.88
C ILE A 247 12.83 11.94 -6.84
N THR A 248 13.50 11.99 -8.00
CA THR A 248 13.35 13.09 -8.96
C THR A 248 11.98 13.09 -9.62
N ASN A 249 11.52 11.93 -10.12
CA ASN A 249 10.22 11.78 -10.76
C ASN A 249 9.28 11.01 -9.82
N THR A 250 8.32 11.72 -9.23
CA THR A 250 7.25 11.12 -8.43
C THR A 250 6.04 10.80 -9.30
N GLY A 251 5.26 9.79 -8.93
CA GLY A 251 4.05 9.43 -9.67
C GLY A 251 3.78 7.94 -9.68
N LEU A 252 2.89 7.52 -10.58
CA LEU A 252 2.61 6.10 -10.80
C LEU A 252 3.46 5.54 -11.93
N ILE A 253 3.94 4.32 -11.70
CA ILE A 253 4.56 3.49 -12.73
C ILE A 253 3.86 2.13 -12.74
N GLU A 254 3.68 1.55 -13.92
CA GLU A 254 3.25 0.16 -14.06
C GLU A 254 4.34 -0.60 -14.80
N VAL A 255 4.85 -1.65 -14.16
CA VAL A 255 6.02 -2.39 -14.61
C VAL A 255 5.81 -3.89 -14.49
N PRO A 256 6.44 -4.72 -15.34
CA PRO A 256 6.44 -6.17 -15.15
C PRO A 256 7.04 -6.53 -13.79
N MET A 257 6.48 -7.54 -13.14
CA MET A 257 7.07 -8.13 -11.94
C MET A 257 8.49 -8.61 -12.24
N GLY A 258 9.38 -8.52 -11.26
CA GLY A 258 10.78 -8.92 -11.42
C GLY A 258 11.72 -7.80 -11.90
N ILE A 259 11.20 -6.59 -12.17
CA ILE A 259 12.03 -5.41 -12.34
C ILE A 259 12.85 -5.15 -11.07
N THR A 260 14.07 -4.66 -11.19
CA THR A 260 14.89 -4.39 -10.01
C THR A 260 14.56 -3.04 -9.38
N ILE A 261 14.84 -2.92 -8.07
CA ILE A 261 14.72 -1.65 -7.34
C ILE A 261 15.57 -0.58 -8.01
N ARG A 262 16.76 -0.92 -8.50
CA ARG A 262 17.67 -0.02 -9.22
C ARG A 262 17.04 0.56 -10.48
N GLU A 263 16.41 -0.28 -11.29
CA GLU A 263 15.76 0.14 -12.53
C GLU A 263 14.58 1.10 -12.23
N ILE A 264 13.80 0.81 -11.19
CA ILE A 264 12.71 1.70 -10.79
C ILE A 264 13.25 3.06 -10.34
N ILE A 265 14.25 3.08 -9.44
CA ILE A 265 14.74 4.32 -8.86
C ILE A 265 15.49 5.17 -9.89
N TYR A 266 16.42 4.58 -10.64
CA TYR A 266 17.34 5.36 -11.48
C TYR A 266 16.84 5.54 -12.91
N GLU A 267 16.18 4.54 -13.49
CA GLU A 267 15.76 4.63 -14.90
C GLU A 267 14.35 5.23 -15.04
N LEU A 268 13.42 4.86 -14.18
CA LEU A 268 12.06 5.39 -14.21
C LEU A 268 11.90 6.63 -13.30
N GLY A 269 12.46 6.56 -12.11
CA GLY A 269 12.40 7.63 -11.11
C GLY A 269 13.39 8.76 -11.33
N GLY A 270 14.33 8.62 -12.27
CA GLY A 270 15.32 9.67 -12.58
C GLY A 270 16.39 9.90 -11.50
N GLY A 271 16.55 8.94 -10.58
CA GLY A 271 17.53 9.01 -9.50
C GLY A 271 17.08 9.82 -8.28
N ILE A 272 17.97 9.96 -7.32
CA ILE A 272 17.70 10.63 -6.06
C ILE A 272 17.63 12.15 -6.25
N LEU A 273 16.68 12.78 -5.58
CA LEU A 273 16.45 14.22 -5.65
C LEU A 273 17.74 15.01 -5.30
N ASN A 274 18.02 16.04 -6.08
CA ASN A 274 19.20 16.91 -5.93
C ASN A 274 20.55 16.19 -6.03
N GLY A 275 20.62 15.03 -6.68
CA GLY A 275 21.85 14.28 -6.87
C GLY A 275 22.46 13.71 -5.60
N LYS A 276 21.65 13.56 -4.54
CA LYS A 276 22.08 12.94 -3.28
C LYS A 276 22.23 11.43 -3.41
N ASP A 277 22.83 10.82 -2.42
CA ASP A 277 22.99 9.38 -2.34
C ASP A 277 21.70 8.68 -1.91
N PHE A 278 21.42 7.54 -2.56
CA PHE A 278 20.38 6.64 -2.12
C PHE A 278 20.74 6.02 -0.77
N LYS A 279 19.83 6.05 0.17
CA LYS A 279 19.98 5.42 1.49
C LYS A 279 19.14 4.16 1.62
N ALA A 280 17.86 4.27 1.37
CA ALA A 280 16.91 3.18 1.54
C ALA A 280 15.63 3.41 0.74
N VAL A 281 14.82 2.36 0.63
CA VAL A 281 13.45 2.40 0.12
C VAL A 281 12.53 1.62 1.02
N GLN A 282 11.42 2.22 1.43
CA GLN A 282 10.32 1.52 2.10
C GLN A 282 9.39 0.97 1.04
N ILE A 283 9.15 -0.34 1.04
CA ILE A 283 8.21 -1.03 0.14
C ILE A 283 7.10 -1.67 0.96
N GLY A 284 5.86 -1.53 0.50
CA GLY A 284 4.68 -2.10 1.16
C GLY A 284 4.07 -1.21 2.25
N GLY A 285 4.39 0.08 2.24
CA GLY A 285 3.84 1.05 3.19
C GLY A 285 4.16 0.73 4.65
N PRO A 286 3.28 1.05 5.59
CA PRO A 286 3.50 0.82 7.02
C PRO A 286 3.54 -0.66 7.41
N SER A 287 3.06 -1.54 6.54
CA SER A 287 3.12 -3.00 6.72
C SER A 287 4.36 -3.64 6.14
N GLY A 288 5.12 -2.88 5.34
CA GLY A 288 6.29 -3.35 4.62
C GLY A 288 7.60 -3.21 5.37
N GLY A 289 8.70 -3.26 4.63
CA GLY A 289 10.04 -3.18 5.18
C GLY A 289 10.92 -2.20 4.43
N CYS A 290 11.99 -1.81 5.09
CA CYS A 290 13.01 -0.93 4.54
C CYS A 290 14.14 -1.75 3.92
N LEU A 291 14.52 -1.44 2.69
CA LEU A 291 15.59 -2.08 1.94
C LEU A 291 16.71 -1.08 1.64
N THR A 292 17.96 -1.56 1.63
CA THR A 292 19.18 -0.75 1.55
C THR A 292 19.84 -0.80 0.16
N LYS A 293 21.01 -0.14 0.01
CA LYS A 293 21.84 -0.18 -1.20
C LYS A 293 22.17 -1.61 -1.66
N GLU A 294 22.32 -2.55 -0.74
CA GLU A 294 22.64 -3.95 -1.05
C GLU A 294 21.48 -4.67 -1.76
N HIS A 295 20.27 -4.13 -1.65
CA HIS A 295 19.06 -4.69 -2.26
C HIS A 295 18.69 -4.04 -3.59
N LEU A 296 19.50 -3.09 -4.10
CA LEU A 296 19.16 -2.37 -5.33
C LEU A 296 18.94 -3.29 -6.55
N ASP A 297 19.66 -4.41 -6.61
CA ASP A 297 19.53 -5.38 -7.69
C ASP A 297 18.55 -6.53 -7.37
N LEU A 298 17.84 -6.43 -6.24
CA LEU A 298 16.78 -7.36 -5.88
C LEU A 298 15.61 -7.21 -6.86
N PRO A 299 15.12 -8.30 -7.47
CA PRO A 299 13.90 -8.26 -8.27
C PRO A 299 12.70 -7.99 -7.38
N ILE A 300 11.80 -7.13 -7.84
CA ILE A 300 10.55 -6.84 -7.13
C ILE A 300 9.52 -7.90 -7.50
N ASP A 301 9.43 -8.92 -6.67
CA ASP A 301 8.41 -9.94 -6.68
C ASP A 301 8.06 -10.36 -5.25
N TYR A 302 6.99 -11.15 -5.08
CA TYR A 302 6.50 -11.51 -3.74
C TYR A 302 7.52 -12.30 -2.93
N GLU A 303 8.23 -13.23 -3.58
CA GLU A 303 9.17 -14.12 -2.96
C GLU A 303 10.44 -13.40 -2.52
N SER A 304 11.02 -12.63 -3.42
CA SER A 304 12.29 -11.91 -3.18
C SER A 304 12.13 -10.85 -2.10
N LEU A 305 11.03 -10.08 -2.13
CA LEU A 305 10.74 -9.08 -1.10
C LEU A 305 10.52 -9.73 0.27
N THR A 306 9.79 -10.84 0.34
CA THR A 306 9.56 -11.56 1.60
C THR A 306 10.87 -12.11 2.18
N ALA A 307 11.74 -12.67 1.34
CA ALA A 307 13.05 -13.16 1.77
C ALA A 307 13.96 -12.04 2.32
N ALA A 308 13.84 -10.82 1.79
CA ALA A 308 14.55 -9.64 2.29
C ALA A 308 13.91 -9.00 3.55
N GLY A 309 12.78 -9.52 4.04
CA GLY A 309 12.07 -9.00 5.20
C GLY A 309 11.12 -7.83 4.91
N ALA A 310 10.85 -7.57 3.63
CA ALA A 310 9.84 -6.62 3.16
C ALA A 310 8.59 -7.36 2.66
N ILE A 311 7.60 -6.62 2.22
CA ILE A 311 6.43 -7.18 1.51
C ILE A 311 6.10 -6.29 0.30
N MET A 312 5.42 -6.86 -0.70
CA MET A 312 4.95 -6.10 -1.85
C MET A 312 3.99 -4.97 -1.42
N GLY A 313 3.11 -5.25 -0.49
CA GLY A 313 2.06 -4.34 -0.11
C GLY A 313 1.14 -4.00 -1.29
N SER A 314 0.45 -2.89 -1.20
CA SER A 314 -0.40 -2.38 -2.28
C SER A 314 0.42 -1.75 -3.43
N GLY A 315 1.70 -1.44 -3.21
CA GLY A 315 2.60 -0.86 -4.21
C GLY A 315 3.14 0.52 -3.82
N GLY A 316 3.02 0.91 -2.56
CA GLY A 316 3.69 2.10 -2.04
C GLY A 316 5.20 1.92 -2.02
N LEU A 317 5.95 2.86 -2.62
CA LEU A 317 7.39 2.83 -2.71
C LEU A 317 7.94 4.22 -2.35
N VAL A 318 8.51 4.33 -1.13
CA VAL A 318 9.00 5.60 -0.58
C VAL A 318 10.52 5.58 -0.55
N VAL A 319 11.13 6.41 -1.40
CA VAL A 319 12.59 6.50 -1.54
C VAL A 319 13.15 7.49 -0.52
N MET A 320 14.28 7.13 0.09
CA MET A 320 14.97 7.90 1.12
C MET A 320 16.42 8.17 0.71
N ASP A 321 16.87 9.40 0.95
CA ASP A 321 18.23 9.85 0.71
C ASP A 321 19.11 9.79 1.97
N GLU A 322 20.38 10.13 1.82
CA GLU A 322 21.39 10.16 2.89
C GLU A 322 21.01 11.05 4.09
N ASP A 323 20.16 12.07 3.88
CA ASP A 323 19.71 12.98 4.93
C ASP A 323 18.44 12.50 5.65
N THR A 324 18.00 11.27 5.40
CA THR A 324 16.84 10.69 6.08
C THR A 324 17.25 9.96 7.36
N CYS A 325 16.60 10.27 8.47
CA CYS A 325 16.79 9.57 9.74
C CYS A 325 15.94 8.29 9.79
N MET A 326 16.58 7.14 9.90
CA MET A 326 15.87 5.85 9.87
C MET A 326 15.11 5.55 11.16
N VAL A 327 15.52 6.14 12.29
CA VAL A 327 14.79 6.05 13.56
C VAL A 327 13.47 6.85 13.49
N ASP A 328 13.51 8.04 12.87
CA ASP A 328 12.34 8.87 12.66
C ASP A 328 11.37 8.23 11.64
N VAL A 329 11.89 7.58 10.59
CA VAL A 329 11.10 6.80 9.64
C VAL A 329 10.34 5.66 10.33
N ALA A 330 11.02 4.89 11.18
CA ALA A 330 10.38 3.83 11.97
C ALA A 330 9.28 4.39 12.88
N LYS A 331 9.55 5.52 13.54
CA LYS A 331 8.59 6.23 14.38
C LYS A 331 7.38 6.68 13.58
N PHE A 332 7.57 7.27 12.40
CA PHE A 332 6.50 7.75 11.51
C PHE A 332 5.52 6.63 11.12
N PHE A 333 6.04 5.50 10.61
CA PHE A 333 5.18 4.39 10.21
C PHE A 333 4.48 3.73 11.40
N LEU A 334 5.17 3.62 12.53
CA LEU A 334 4.56 3.04 13.73
C LEU A 334 3.51 3.97 14.34
N GLU A 335 3.70 5.28 14.31
CA GLU A 335 2.71 6.26 14.74
C GLU A 335 1.42 6.14 13.92
N PHE A 336 1.56 5.99 12.61
CA PHE A 336 0.41 5.72 11.74
C PHE A 336 -0.32 4.44 12.13
N THR A 337 0.37 3.30 12.22
CA THR A 337 -0.27 2.02 12.55
C THR A 337 -0.86 1.98 13.95
N GLN A 338 -0.25 2.67 14.91
CA GLN A 338 -0.78 2.81 16.26
C GLN A 338 -2.10 3.59 16.29
N ARG A 339 -2.21 4.68 15.51
CA ARG A 339 -3.45 5.46 15.38
C ARG A 339 -4.56 4.67 14.68
N GLU A 340 -4.20 3.84 13.70
CA GLU A 340 -5.12 3.03 12.91
C GLU A 340 -5.51 1.70 13.57
N SER A 341 -4.96 1.38 14.72
CA SER A 341 -5.31 0.17 15.46
C SER A 341 -6.78 0.21 15.89
N CYS A 342 -7.53 -0.86 15.56
CA CYS A 342 -8.93 -0.99 16.01
C CYS A 342 -9.09 -1.20 17.53
N GLY A 343 -7.97 -1.43 18.23
CA GLY A 343 -7.92 -1.62 19.68
C GLY A 343 -8.42 -2.98 20.19
N LYS A 344 -8.79 -3.92 19.31
CA LYS A 344 -9.37 -5.20 19.70
C LYS A 344 -8.42 -6.11 20.46
N CYS A 345 -7.22 -6.36 19.93
CA CYS A 345 -6.25 -7.24 20.57
C CYS A 345 -5.19 -6.46 21.35
N VAL A 346 -4.81 -6.96 22.52
CA VAL A 346 -3.85 -6.32 23.44
C VAL A 346 -2.48 -6.13 22.78
N PRO A 347 -1.89 -7.14 22.09
CA PRO A 347 -0.55 -6.96 21.50
C PRO A 347 -0.47 -5.79 20.53
N CYS A 348 -1.46 -5.61 19.66
CA CYS A 348 -1.51 -4.46 18.76
C CYS A 348 -1.79 -3.15 19.51
N ARG A 349 -2.86 -3.09 20.33
CA ARG A 349 -3.27 -1.87 21.03
C ARG A 349 -2.19 -1.31 21.95
N GLU A 350 -1.67 -2.14 22.85
CA GLU A 350 -0.68 -1.71 23.85
C GLU A 350 0.75 -1.82 23.31
N GLY A 351 1.06 -2.90 22.57
CA GLY A 351 2.39 -3.13 22.06
C GLY A 351 2.84 -2.04 21.09
N THR A 352 2.03 -1.65 20.10
CA THR A 352 2.40 -0.56 19.18
C THR A 352 2.57 0.77 19.91
N LYS A 353 1.75 1.04 20.94
CA LYS A 353 1.89 2.24 21.77
C LYS A 353 3.19 2.26 22.56
N GLN A 354 3.57 1.14 23.19
CA GLN A 354 4.82 1.06 23.95
C GLN A 354 6.04 1.17 23.03
N MET A 355 6.01 0.52 21.87
CA MET A 355 7.07 0.67 20.85
C MET A 355 7.21 2.12 20.40
N LEU A 356 6.09 2.82 20.15
CA LEU A 356 6.10 4.23 19.77
C LEU A 356 6.72 5.12 20.85
N LEU A 357 6.39 4.91 22.13
CA LEU A 357 6.97 5.64 23.25
C LEU A 357 8.50 5.43 23.34
N MET A 358 8.99 4.21 23.11
CA MET A 358 10.43 3.93 23.06
C MET A 358 11.13 4.66 21.91
N LEU A 359 10.54 4.66 20.71
CA LEU A 359 11.07 5.41 19.56
C LEU A 359 11.07 6.92 19.80
N GLN A 360 10.03 7.46 20.43
CA GLN A 360 9.96 8.86 20.81
C GLN A 360 11.07 9.22 21.81
N LYS A 361 11.31 8.40 22.84
CA LYS A 361 12.43 8.57 23.76
C LYS A 361 13.77 8.59 23.04
N ILE A 362 14.00 7.66 22.09
CA ILE A 362 15.24 7.59 21.33
C ILE A 362 15.43 8.86 20.48
N CYS A 363 14.39 9.31 19.77
CA CYS A 363 14.44 10.55 18.97
C CYS A 363 14.64 11.81 19.83
N ASN A 364 14.16 11.80 21.06
CA ASN A 364 14.31 12.91 22.02
C ASN A 364 15.65 12.88 22.80
N GLY A 365 16.51 11.89 22.56
CA GLY A 365 17.79 11.75 23.27
C GLY A 365 17.68 11.17 24.67
N GLU A 366 16.53 10.71 25.08
CA GLU A 366 16.26 10.11 26.41
C GLU A 366 16.33 8.57 26.37
N GLY A 367 16.46 7.98 25.18
CA GLY A 367 16.54 6.53 25.01
C GLY A 367 17.81 5.94 25.61
N THR A 368 17.70 4.67 25.99
CA THR A 368 18.77 3.84 26.53
C THR A 368 18.99 2.60 25.65
N MET A 369 20.13 1.91 25.84
CA MET A 369 20.36 0.63 25.15
C MET A 369 19.38 -0.47 25.60
N ASP A 370 18.86 -0.38 26.81
CA ASP A 370 17.83 -1.26 27.34
C ASP A 370 16.48 -1.01 26.61
N ASP A 371 16.14 0.27 26.34
CA ASP A 371 14.97 0.61 25.53
C ASP A 371 15.07 0.01 24.11
N LEU A 372 16.27 0.02 23.50
CA LEU A 372 16.46 -0.58 22.17
C LEU A 372 16.27 -2.10 22.21
N SER A 373 16.81 -2.80 23.20
CA SER A 373 16.63 -4.25 23.35
C SER A 373 15.17 -4.60 23.59
N LYS A 374 14.49 -3.87 24.46
CA LYS A 374 13.04 -4.06 24.73
C LYS A 374 12.19 -3.75 23.51
N LEU A 375 12.55 -2.73 22.71
CA LEU A 375 11.85 -2.41 21.46
C LEU A 375 11.93 -3.56 20.46
N GLU A 376 13.10 -4.19 20.35
CA GLU A 376 13.33 -5.34 19.46
C GLU A 376 12.49 -6.57 19.88
N GLU A 377 12.53 -6.91 21.18
CA GLU A 377 11.75 -8.02 21.76
C GLU A 377 10.25 -7.78 21.61
N LEU A 378 9.78 -6.58 21.94
CA LEU A 378 8.38 -6.21 21.85
C LEU A 378 7.87 -6.20 20.40
N ALA A 379 8.71 -5.77 19.43
CA ALA A 379 8.40 -5.80 18.03
C ALA A 379 8.10 -7.25 17.55
N HIS A 380 8.94 -8.21 17.91
CA HIS A 380 8.72 -9.61 17.60
C HIS A 380 7.46 -10.16 18.28
N MET A 381 7.25 -9.86 19.55
CA MET A 381 6.05 -10.29 20.27
C MET A 381 4.78 -9.75 19.64
N VAL A 382 4.72 -8.47 19.30
CA VAL A 382 3.54 -7.87 18.63
C VAL A 382 3.27 -8.52 17.29
N LYS A 383 4.33 -8.79 16.51
CA LYS A 383 4.23 -9.44 15.21
C LYS A 383 3.63 -10.84 15.31
N GLU A 384 4.06 -11.63 16.28
CA GLU A 384 3.67 -13.04 16.43
C GLU A 384 2.30 -13.24 17.08
N THR A 385 1.88 -12.30 17.95
CA THR A 385 0.69 -12.49 18.79
C THR A 385 -0.50 -11.63 18.41
N SER A 386 -0.36 -10.71 17.46
CA SER A 386 -1.48 -9.88 17.00
C SER A 386 -2.50 -10.67 16.18
N LEU A 387 -3.77 -10.28 16.30
CA LEU A 387 -4.91 -11.00 15.71
C LEU A 387 -4.96 -10.91 14.17
N CYS A 388 -4.63 -9.75 13.60
CA CYS A 388 -4.77 -9.49 12.16
C CYS A 388 -3.50 -8.89 11.56
N GLY A 389 -3.47 -8.80 10.22
CA GLY A 389 -2.33 -8.29 9.45
C GLY A 389 -1.83 -6.93 9.88
N LEU A 390 -2.70 -6.01 10.33
CA LEU A 390 -2.26 -4.69 10.80
C LEU A 390 -1.25 -4.82 11.95
N GLY A 391 -1.60 -5.52 13.02
CA GLY A 391 -0.70 -5.70 14.15
C GLY A 391 0.47 -6.62 13.86
N GLN A 392 0.27 -7.66 13.02
CA GLN A 392 1.33 -8.59 12.61
C GLN A 392 2.42 -7.91 11.75
N THR A 393 2.09 -6.85 11.05
CA THR A 393 3.03 -6.15 10.15
C THR A 393 3.49 -4.78 10.67
N ALA A 394 2.77 -4.17 11.59
CA ALA A 394 3.14 -2.88 12.20
C ALA A 394 4.60 -2.81 12.70
N PRO A 395 5.19 -3.88 13.25
CA PRO A 395 6.58 -3.88 13.67
C PRO A 395 7.62 -3.96 12.54
N ASN A 396 7.23 -4.31 11.30
CA ASN A 396 8.18 -4.55 10.22
C ASN A 396 9.11 -3.36 9.92
N PRO A 397 8.63 -2.09 9.83
CA PRO A 397 9.53 -0.95 9.64
C PRO A 397 10.53 -0.79 10.79
N VAL A 398 10.13 -1.07 12.03
CA VAL A 398 11.02 -1.03 13.21
C VAL A 398 12.07 -2.13 13.12
N ILE A 399 11.66 -3.37 12.86
CA ILE A 399 12.56 -4.53 12.76
C ILE A 399 13.59 -4.32 11.65
N THR A 400 13.16 -3.87 10.48
CA THR A 400 14.07 -3.69 9.33
C THR A 400 15.00 -2.51 9.50
N THR A 401 14.56 -1.39 10.08
CA THR A 401 15.43 -0.25 10.36
C THR A 401 16.44 -0.57 11.45
N ILE A 402 16.09 -1.31 12.50
CA ILE A 402 17.04 -1.80 13.50
C ILE A 402 18.05 -2.76 12.85
N ARG A 403 17.61 -3.68 12.00
CA ARG A 403 18.47 -4.63 11.31
C ARG A 403 19.54 -3.96 10.46
N TYR A 404 19.15 -2.99 9.65
CA TYR A 404 20.03 -2.40 8.65
C TYR A 404 20.69 -1.08 9.05
N PHE A 405 20.16 -0.39 10.07
CA PHE A 405 20.62 0.94 10.51
C PHE A 405 20.80 1.01 12.03
N ARG A 406 21.23 -0.09 12.65
CA ARG A 406 21.43 -0.17 14.11
C ARG A 406 22.39 0.89 14.62
N ASP A 407 23.39 1.26 13.85
CA ASP A 407 24.33 2.32 14.13
C ASP A 407 23.66 3.69 14.33
N GLU A 408 22.60 4.00 13.59
CA GLU A 408 21.84 5.23 13.81
C GLU A 408 21.10 5.22 15.14
N TYR A 409 20.52 4.10 15.54
CA TYR A 409 19.91 3.95 16.87
C TYR A 409 20.94 4.13 17.98
N VAL A 410 22.12 3.53 17.84
CA VAL A 410 23.23 3.66 18.80
C VAL A 410 23.71 5.11 18.87
N ALA A 411 23.84 5.80 17.74
CA ALA A 411 24.21 7.22 17.71
C ALA A 411 23.21 8.11 18.44
N HIS A 412 21.88 7.88 18.25
CA HIS A 412 20.84 8.60 18.98
C HIS A 412 20.92 8.35 20.49
N ILE A 413 21.20 7.10 20.89
CA ILE A 413 21.20 6.69 22.31
C ILE A 413 22.49 7.08 23.01
N LYS A 414 23.66 6.69 22.46
CA LYS A 414 24.97 6.88 23.13
C LYS A 414 25.58 8.25 22.87
N ASP A 415 25.59 8.66 21.59
CA ASP A 415 26.24 9.89 21.17
C ASP A 415 25.34 11.12 21.30
N LYS A 416 24.05 10.90 21.60
CA LYS A 416 23.04 11.96 21.66
C LYS A 416 23.06 12.80 20.35
N ARG A 417 23.18 12.14 19.22
CA ARG A 417 23.34 12.74 17.90
C ARG A 417 22.46 12.04 16.86
N CYS A 418 21.72 12.82 16.12
CA CYS A 418 21.01 12.35 14.92
C CYS A 418 21.96 12.51 13.71
N PRO A 419 22.45 11.42 13.07
CA PRO A 419 23.34 11.53 11.91
C PRO A 419 22.74 12.33 10.74
N ALA A 420 21.45 12.17 10.51
CA ALA A 420 20.69 12.89 9.46
C ALA A 420 20.27 14.32 9.86
N LYS A 421 20.48 14.73 11.11
CA LYS A 421 20.09 16.05 11.64
C LYS A 421 18.60 16.35 11.51
N ILE A 422 17.76 15.35 11.68
CA ILE A 422 16.29 15.46 11.59
C ILE A 422 15.64 15.59 12.97
N CYS A 423 16.15 14.85 13.98
CA CYS A 423 15.57 14.86 15.33
C CYS A 423 15.94 16.15 16.08
N PRO A 424 14.97 17.06 16.34
CA PRO A 424 15.28 18.40 16.87
C PRO A 424 16.01 18.38 18.21
N ALA A 425 15.65 17.45 19.10
CA ALA A 425 16.26 17.31 20.41
C ALA A 425 17.75 16.88 20.37
N LEU A 426 18.22 16.35 19.23
CA LEU A 426 19.59 15.88 19.02
C LEU A 426 20.39 16.78 18.08
N ILE A 427 19.87 17.94 17.72
CA ILE A 427 20.55 18.94 16.91
C ILE A 427 21.21 19.94 17.87
N LYS A 428 22.52 20.11 17.72
CA LYS A 428 23.27 21.16 18.42
C LYS A 428 23.71 22.22 17.43
N TYR A 429 23.34 23.46 17.71
CA TYR A 429 23.80 24.60 16.93
C TYR A 429 25.14 25.08 17.53
N VAL A 430 26.16 25.17 16.73
CA VAL A 430 27.49 25.60 17.18
C VAL A 430 28.04 26.69 16.27
N VAL A 431 28.76 27.62 16.84
CA VAL A 431 29.60 28.53 16.06
C VAL A 431 30.96 27.85 15.91
N ASP A 432 31.36 27.60 14.66
CA ASP A 432 32.68 27.04 14.36
C ASP A 432 33.76 28.02 14.81
N PRO A 433 34.60 27.68 15.79
CA PRO A 433 35.60 28.59 16.36
C PRO A 433 36.63 29.05 15.32
N GLU A 434 36.97 28.19 14.35
CA GLU A 434 37.99 28.49 13.32
C GLU A 434 37.44 29.44 12.24
N LYS A 435 36.15 29.38 11.96
CA LYS A 435 35.46 30.24 11.01
C LYS A 435 34.86 31.51 11.65
N CYS A 436 34.84 31.57 12.96
CA CYS A 436 34.27 32.71 13.69
C CYS A 436 35.08 33.97 13.50
N ARG A 437 34.50 34.97 12.83
CA ARG A 437 35.11 36.30 12.66
C ARG A 437 34.97 37.22 13.86
N LYS A 438 34.42 36.76 14.97
CA LYS A 438 34.20 37.50 16.22
C LYS A 438 33.45 38.81 16.06
N CYS A 439 32.63 38.94 15.03
CA CYS A 439 31.93 40.18 14.65
C CYS A 439 30.62 40.46 15.42
N GLY A 440 30.14 39.49 16.19
CA GLY A 440 28.90 39.60 16.98
C GLY A 440 27.61 39.65 16.22
N LEU A 441 27.64 39.44 14.89
CA LEU A 441 26.43 39.49 14.04
C LEU A 441 25.41 38.41 14.44
N CYS A 442 25.88 37.19 14.71
CA CYS A 442 25.04 36.09 15.18
C CYS A 442 24.34 36.41 16.53
N ALA A 443 25.07 36.98 17.49
CA ALA A 443 24.49 37.35 18.78
C ALA A 443 23.45 38.47 18.68
N ARG A 444 23.68 39.49 17.81
CA ARG A 444 22.74 40.58 17.56
C ARG A 444 21.44 40.12 16.89
N ASN A 445 21.54 39.12 15.98
CA ASN A 445 20.40 38.62 15.24
C ASN A 445 19.72 37.42 15.90
N CYS A 446 20.23 36.91 17.03
CA CYS A 446 19.65 35.78 17.73
C CYS A 446 18.32 36.18 18.41
N PRO A 447 17.16 35.65 17.96
CA PRO A 447 15.87 36.05 18.52
C PRO A 447 15.68 35.66 19.98
N VAL A 448 16.33 34.56 20.40
CA VAL A 448 16.27 34.03 21.79
C VAL A 448 17.42 34.46 22.64
N LYS A 449 18.35 35.30 22.12
CA LYS A 449 19.53 35.83 22.83
C LYS A 449 20.36 34.75 23.52
N CYS A 450 20.53 33.59 22.91
CA CYS A 450 21.29 32.47 23.43
C CYS A 450 22.79 32.49 23.03
N ILE A 451 23.23 33.48 22.21
CA ILE A 451 24.60 33.54 21.72
C ILE A 451 25.38 34.62 22.46
N SER A 452 26.48 34.22 23.09
CA SER A 452 27.39 35.09 23.81
C SER A 452 28.82 34.98 23.30
N GLY A 453 29.61 36.02 23.45
CA GLY A 453 31.00 36.11 23.04
C GLY A 453 31.43 37.56 22.95
N ASP A 454 32.69 37.76 22.62
CA ASP A 454 33.28 39.09 22.47
C ASP A 454 34.13 39.19 21.20
N ARG A 455 34.85 40.32 21.02
CA ARG A 455 35.71 40.56 19.87
C ARG A 455 37.03 39.82 19.93
N GLN A 456 37.34 39.15 21.05
CA GLN A 456 38.59 38.43 21.27
C GLN A 456 38.41 36.91 21.21
N THR A 457 37.21 36.42 21.62
CA THR A 457 36.89 34.98 21.67
C THR A 457 35.79 34.61 20.67
N PRO A 458 35.78 33.38 20.17
CA PRO A 458 34.65 32.88 19.34
C PRO A 458 33.34 32.95 20.13
N TYR A 459 32.26 33.25 19.42
CA TYR A 459 30.92 33.24 20.01
C TYR A 459 30.46 31.81 20.33
N LEU A 460 29.75 31.64 21.42
CA LEU A 460 29.20 30.36 21.90
C LEU A 460 27.69 30.43 21.95
N ILE A 461 27.06 29.31 21.63
CA ILE A 461 25.59 29.16 21.68
C ILE A 461 25.24 28.39 22.96
N ASN A 462 24.43 28.99 23.82
CA ASN A 462 23.84 28.27 24.94
C ASN A 462 22.75 27.34 24.40
N GLN A 463 22.95 26.02 24.59
CA GLN A 463 22.06 24.96 24.09
C GLN A 463 20.76 24.80 24.90
N GLU A 464 20.68 25.42 26.08
CA GLU A 464 19.52 25.34 26.99
C GLU A 464 18.43 26.38 26.66
N LYS A 465 18.74 27.32 25.76
CA LYS A 465 17.83 28.38 25.29
C LYS A 465 17.45 28.16 23.83
#